data_9249b91dd32cde852c57a826cd77bed2
#
_entry.id   9249b91dd32cde852c57a826cd77bed2
#
_cell.length_a   1.000
_cell.length_b   1.000
_cell.length_c   1.000
_cell.angle_alpha   90.00
_cell.angle_beta   90.00
_cell.angle_gamma   90.00
#
_symmetry.space_group_name_H-M   'P 1'
#
loop_
_entity.id
_entity.type
_entity.pdbx_description
1 polymer ?
#
loop_
_entity_poly.entity_id
_entity_poly.type
_entity_poly.pdbx_seq_one_letter_code
_entity_poly.pdbx_strand_id
1 'polypeptide(L)'
;MGIRHALHLQEDGNSVRMPPACYVLNKKNKIGFCNFLKSIKFPHGYAANLSKCISGDGSKVQGLKTHDCHVLLQRIIPAGLRGFVEKEVYETIAELGKFFRELCSRNLRKDVITWLKRDIPLIICKLEKIYPSGIF
;
A
#
# COMPACT_ATOMS: atom_id res chain seq x y z
N MET A 1 -5.59 0.35 26.82
CA MET A 1 -5.76 0.79 25.43
C MET A 1 -7.12 0.33 24.94
N GLY A 2 -7.99 1.25 24.52
CA GLY A 2 -9.31 0.89 24.00
C GLY A 2 -9.19 0.35 22.56
N ILE A 3 -10.03 -0.63 22.20
CA ILE A 3 -10.18 -1.08 20.82
C ILE A 3 -10.68 0.10 19.99
N ARG A 4 -10.08 0.34 18.82
CA ARG A 4 -10.48 1.43 17.92
C ARG A 4 -11.95 1.26 17.55
N HIS A 5 -12.72 2.35 17.56
CA HIS A 5 -14.14 2.34 17.19
C HIS A 5 -14.41 1.64 15.84
N ALA A 6 -13.51 1.81 14.87
CA ALA A 6 -13.60 1.17 13.55
C ALA A 6 -13.45 -0.37 13.57
N LEU A 7 -13.00 -0.95 14.69
CA LEU A 7 -12.85 -2.39 14.86
C LEU A 7 -13.91 -2.99 15.80
N HIS A 8 -14.86 -2.18 16.26
CA HIS A 8 -15.97 -2.69 17.07
C HIS A 8 -16.85 -3.61 16.24
N LEU A 9 -17.22 -4.72 16.84
CA LEU A 9 -18.14 -5.68 16.24
C LEU A 9 -19.48 -5.01 15.97
N GLN A 10 -20.02 -5.21 14.78
CA GLN A 10 -21.36 -4.73 14.41
C GLN A 10 -22.35 -5.88 14.53
N GLU A 11 -23.43 -5.64 15.28
CA GLU A 11 -24.53 -6.58 15.38
C GLU A 11 -25.40 -6.48 14.11
N ASP A 12 -25.52 -7.58 13.40
CA ASP A 12 -26.36 -7.74 12.20
C ASP A 12 -27.36 -8.88 12.46
N GLY A 13 -28.47 -8.54 13.13
CA GLY A 13 -29.48 -9.50 13.58
C GLY A 13 -28.90 -10.53 14.56
N ASN A 14 -28.93 -11.82 14.22
CA ASN A 14 -28.41 -12.92 15.05
C ASN A 14 -26.89 -13.19 14.81
N SER A 15 -26.20 -12.39 13.99
CA SER A 15 -24.79 -12.57 13.69
C SER A 15 -23.98 -11.32 14.05
N VAL A 16 -22.76 -11.54 14.50
CA VAL A 16 -21.80 -10.47 14.80
C VAL A 16 -20.79 -10.41 13.68
N ARG A 17 -20.67 -9.28 13.01
CA ARG A 17 -19.70 -9.06 11.93
C ARG A 17 -18.60 -8.11 12.36
N MET A 18 -17.36 -8.44 11.98
CA MET A 18 -16.24 -7.52 12.07
C MET A 18 -16.23 -6.62 10.83
N PRO A 19 -16.25 -5.28 10.97
CA PRO A 19 -16.17 -4.39 9.84
C PRO A 19 -14.84 -4.60 9.08
N PRO A 20 -14.82 -4.42 7.75
CA PRO A 20 -13.58 -4.49 6.99
C PRO A 20 -12.62 -3.39 7.46
N ALA A 21 -11.34 -3.73 7.59
CA ALA A 21 -10.33 -2.75 7.96
C ALA A 21 -10.18 -1.66 6.88
N CYS A 22 -9.81 -0.43 7.29
CA CYS A 22 -9.69 0.72 6.40
C CYS A 22 -8.69 0.54 5.24
N TYR A 23 -7.74 -0.39 5.39
CA TYR A 23 -6.77 -0.75 4.36
C TYR A 23 -7.25 -1.87 3.40
N VAL A 24 -8.44 -2.43 3.62
CA VAL A 24 -9.00 -3.46 2.75
C VAL A 24 -9.80 -2.82 1.64
N LEU A 25 -9.36 -3.04 0.40
CA LEU A 25 -10.12 -2.60 -0.78
C LEU A 25 -11.42 -3.39 -0.90
N ASN A 26 -12.53 -2.69 -1.07
CA ASN A 26 -13.78 -3.33 -1.46
C ASN A 26 -13.64 -3.95 -2.87
N LYS A 27 -14.55 -4.86 -3.24
CA LYS A 27 -14.49 -5.59 -4.52
C LYS A 27 -14.37 -4.67 -5.73
N LYS A 28 -15.13 -3.56 -5.75
CA LYS A 28 -15.12 -2.57 -6.84
C LYS A 28 -13.76 -1.87 -6.94
N ASN A 29 -13.25 -1.37 -5.83
CA ASN A 29 -11.96 -0.68 -5.77
C ASN A 29 -10.79 -1.63 -6.10
N LYS A 30 -10.87 -2.89 -5.67
CA LYS A 30 -9.88 -3.91 -5.99
C LYS A 30 -9.80 -4.16 -7.50
N ILE A 31 -10.95 -4.34 -8.16
CA ILE A 31 -11.01 -4.51 -9.62
C ILE A 31 -10.48 -3.25 -10.32
N GLY A 32 -10.90 -2.06 -9.86
CA GLY A 32 -10.43 -0.79 -10.40
C GLY A 32 -8.91 -0.63 -10.30
N PHE A 33 -8.33 -0.94 -9.15
CA PHE A 33 -6.89 -0.91 -8.94
C PHE A 33 -6.15 -1.96 -9.79
N CYS A 34 -6.66 -3.18 -9.91
CA CYS A 34 -6.08 -4.19 -10.79
C CYS A 34 -6.14 -3.79 -12.26
N ASN A 35 -7.22 -3.14 -12.70
CA ASN A 35 -7.31 -2.60 -14.06
C ASN A 35 -6.31 -1.46 -14.29
N PHE A 36 -6.13 -0.58 -13.30
CA PHE A 36 -5.05 0.42 -13.33
C PHE A 36 -3.69 -0.25 -13.49
N LEU A 37 -3.36 -1.27 -12.72
CA LEU A 37 -2.10 -2.01 -12.83
C LEU A 37 -1.93 -2.65 -14.23
N LYS A 38 -3.01 -3.19 -14.81
CA LYS A 38 -2.98 -3.77 -16.18
C LYS A 38 -2.69 -2.73 -17.24
N SER A 39 -3.10 -1.47 -17.04
CA SER A 39 -2.89 -0.38 -17.98
C SER A 39 -1.46 0.15 -18.03
N ILE A 40 -0.66 -0.14 -16.99
CA ILE A 40 0.71 0.34 -16.90
C ILE A 40 1.61 -0.41 -17.88
N LYS A 41 2.28 0.34 -18.74
CA LYS A 41 3.31 -0.17 -19.65
C LYS A 41 4.67 0.34 -19.19
N PHE A 42 5.57 -0.58 -18.91
CA PHE A 42 6.95 -0.25 -18.61
C PHE A 42 7.82 -0.28 -19.87
N PRO A 43 8.86 0.55 -19.93
CA PRO A 43 9.92 0.39 -20.93
C PRO A 43 10.55 -1.01 -20.87
N HIS A 44 11.04 -1.49 -21.99
CA HIS A 44 11.74 -2.77 -22.07
C HIS A 44 12.87 -2.84 -21.02
N GLY A 45 12.90 -3.94 -20.25
CA GLY A 45 13.95 -4.22 -19.27
C GLY A 45 13.83 -3.48 -17.93
N TYR A 46 12.79 -2.63 -17.75
CA TYR A 46 12.62 -1.85 -16.51
C TYR A 46 11.92 -2.64 -15.40
N ALA A 47 10.83 -3.31 -15.71
CA ALA A 47 10.09 -4.15 -14.77
C ALA A 47 9.28 -5.21 -15.53
N ALA A 48 8.78 -6.21 -14.81
CA ALA A 48 7.89 -7.22 -15.39
C ALA A 48 6.61 -6.58 -15.93
N ASN A 49 6.01 -7.26 -16.91
CA ASN A 49 4.69 -6.88 -17.37
C ASN A 49 3.65 -7.20 -16.29
N LEU A 50 3.27 -6.19 -15.50
CA LEU A 50 2.31 -6.33 -14.40
C LEU A 50 0.98 -6.94 -14.85
N SER A 51 0.59 -6.74 -16.10
CA SER A 51 -0.67 -7.33 -16.62
C SER A 51 -0.66 -8.86 -16.58
N LYS A 52 0.52 -9.48 -16.73
CA LYS A 52 0.70 -10.95 -16.62
C LYS A 52 0.69 -11.44 -15.16
N CYS A 53 0.99 -10.56 -14.22
CA CYS A 53 1.00 -10.87 -12.79
C CYS A 53 -0.39 -10.77 -12.16
N ILE A 54 -1.38 -10.29 -12.88
CA ILE A 54 -2.74 -10.12 -12.38
C ILE A 54 -3.59 -11.26 -12.91
N SER A 55 -4.30 -11.96 -12.00
CA SER A 55 -5.25 -13.01 -12.38
C SER A 55 -6.31 -12.50 -13.35
N GLY A 56 -6.87 -13.38 -14.19
CA GLY A 56 -7.84 -13.02 -15.21
C GLY A 56 -9.08 -12.30 -14.65
N ASP A 57 -9.52 -12.71 -13.46
CA ASP A 57 -10.63 -12.11 -12.71
C ASP A 57 -10.27 -10.80 -11.97
N GLY A 58 -9.01 -10.36 -12.04
CA GLY A 58 -8.55 -9.17 -11.34
C GLY A 58 -8.54 -9.28 -9.81
N SER A 59 -8.58 -10.49 -9.26
CA SER A 59 -8.69 -10.69 -7.82
C SER A 59 -7.35 -10.83 -7.10
N LYS A 60 -6.29 -11.21 -7.81
CA LYS A 60 -4.98 -11.52 -7.22
C LYS A 60 -3.85 -10.98 -8.07
N VAL A 61 -2.78 -10.57 -7.39
CA VAL A 61 -1.48 -10.24 -8.00
C VAL A 61 -0.49 -11.32 -7.58
N GLN A 62 0.14 -11.98 -8.56
CA GLN A 62 1.03 -13.13 -8.33
C GLN A 62 2.26 -13.04 -9.23
N GLY A 63 3.35 -13.75 -8.83
CA GLY A 63 4.55 -13.87 -9.67
C GLY A 63 5.40 -12.61 -9.78
N LEU A 64 5.24 -11.66 -8.85
CA LEU A 64 6.11 -10.49 -8.77
C LEU A 64 7.51 -10.90 -8.30
N LYS A 65 8.54 -10.41 -8.98
CA LYS A 65 9.93 -10.53 -8.52
C LYS A 65 10.23 -9.42 -7.52
N THR A 66 11.30 -9.58 -6.73
CA THR A 66 11.73 -8.58 -5.73
C THR A 66 11.86 -7.17 -6.33
N HIS A 67 12.45 -7.04 -7.51
CA HIS A 67 12.55 -5.76 -8.20
C HIS A 67 11.19 -5.15 -8.54
N ASP A 68 10.24 -5.96 -8.98
CA ASP A 68 8.89 -5.52 -9.31
C ASP A 68 8.16 -5.02 -8.05
N CYS A 69 8.37 -5.68 -6.91
CA CYS A 69 7.84 -5.23 -5.61
C CYS A 69 8.40 -3.85 -5.22
N HIS A 70 9.70 -3.60 -5.44
CA HIS A 70 10.29 -2.28 -5.20
C HIS A 70 9.69 -1.20 -6.09
N VAL A 71 9.56 -1.46 -7.39
CA VAL A 71 8.92 -0.52 -8.33
C VAL A 71 7.48 -0.27 -7.94
N LEU A 72 6.76 -1.32 -7.57
CA LEU A 72 5.36 -1.26 -7.16
C LEU A 72 5.21 -0.35 -5.92
N LEU A 73 5.97 -0.61 -4.85
CA LEU A 73 5.90 0.15 -3.61
C LEU A 73 6.33 1.61 -3.78
N GLN A 74 7.44 1.84 -4.49
CA GLN A 74 8.06 3.17 -4.56
C GLN A 74 7.36 4.11 -5.54
N ARG A 75 6.68 3.59 -6.56
CA ARG A 75 6.15 4.38 -7.68
C ARG A 75 4.69 4.11 -7.99
N ILE A 76 4.31 2.85 -8.13
CA ILE A 76 3.02 2.48 -8.69
C ILE A 76 1.91 2.61 -7.66
N ILE A 77 2.11 2.07 -6.45
CA ILE A 77 1.13 2.14 -5.37
C ILE A 77 0.84 3.60 -4.99
N PRO A 78 1.84 4.47 -4.74
CA PRO A 78 1.58 5.88 -4.49
C PRO A 78 0.84 6.60 -5.62
N ALA A 79 1.07 6.21 -6.88
CA ALA A 79 0.37 6.82 -8.01
C ALA A 79 -1.07 6.30 -8.17
N GLY A 80 -1.27 5.00 -7.93
CA GLY A 80 -2.51 4.30 -8.28
C GLY A 80 -3.53 4.14 -7.18
N LEU A 81 -3.14 4.19 -5.90
CA LEU A 81 -4.08 4.01 -4.79
C LEU A 81 -4.96 5.23 -4.51
N ARG A 82 -4.61 6.39 -5.05
CA ARG A 82 -5.39 7.61 -4.87
C ARG A 82 -6.82 7.42 -5.36
N GLY A 83 -7.79 7.61 -4.45
CA GLY A 83 -9.21 7.43 -4.76
C GLY A 83 -9.75 6.00 -4.57
N PHE A 84 -8.90 5.01 -4.29
CA PHE A 84 -9.34 3.64 -3.97
C PHE A 84 -9.33 3.34 -2.47
N VAL A 85 -8.56 4.08 -1.69
CA VAL A 85 -8.45 3.98 -0.22
C VAL A 85 -8.72 5.32 0.44
N GLU A 86 -8.94 5.31 1.74
CA GLU A 86 -9.07 6.52 2.54
C GLU A 86 -7.80 7.38 2.45
N LYS A 87 -7.97 8.70 2.57
CA LYS A 87 -6.89 9.67 2.44
C LYS A 87 -5.72 9.39 3.38
N GLU A 88 -6.00 9.07 4.64
CA GLU A 88 -4.98 8.80 5.66
C GLU A 88 -4.15 7.55 5.30
N VAL A 89 -4.81 6.49 4.82
CA VAL A 89 -4.14 5.26 4.35
C VAL A 89 -3.27 5.56 3.15
N TYR A 90 -3.81 6.30 2.17
CA TYR A 90 -3.07 6.69 0.97
C TYR A 90 -1.82 7.52 1.30
N GLU A 91 -1.95 8.57 2.13
CA GLU A 91 -0.85 9.45 2.49
C GLU A 91 0.27 8.67 3.21
N THR A 92 -0.09 7.79 4.13
CA THR A 92 0.89 6.96 4.86
C THR A 92 1.66 6.02 3.93
N ILE A 93 0.97 5.38 2.99
CA ILE A 93 1.62 4.49 2.01
C ILE A 93 2.50 5.30 1.04
N ALA A 94 2.05 6.49 0.63
CA ALA A 94 2.82 7.37 -0.24
C ALA A 94 4.12 7.86 0.44
N GLU A 95 4.04 8.23 1.71
CA GLU A 95 5.21 8.59 2.53
C GLU A 95 6.19 7.42 2.67
N LEU A 96 5.69 6.21 2.93
CA LEU A 96 6.50 5.00 2.98
C LEU A 96 7.18 4.71 1.63
N GLY A 97 6.45 4.83 0.54
CA GLY A 97 6.99 4.68 -0.82
C GLY A 97 8.09 5.69 -1.12
N LYS A 98 7.91 6.95 -0.71
CA LYS A 98 8.93 8.01 -0.82
C LYS A 98 10.17 7.66 0.02
N PHE A 99 9.96 7.23 1.26
CA PHE A 99 11.06 6.80 2.15
C PHE A 99 11.94 5.72 1.49
N PHE A 100 11.34 4.65 0.98
CA PHE A 100 12.09 3.58 0.30
C PHE A 100 12.75 4.03 -0.99
N ARG A 101 12.13 4.93 -1.75
CA ARG A 101 12.74 5.49 -2.96
C ARG A 101 14.00 6.27 -2.66
N GLU A 102 13.98 7.11 -1.62
CA GLU A 102 15.15 7.87 -1.20
C GLU A 102 16.23 6.95 -0.59
N LEU A 103 15.84 5.99 0.25
CA LEU A 103 16.76 5.03 0.85
C LEU A 103 17.49 4.18 -0.19
N CYS A 104 16.82 3.79 -1.26
CA CYS A 104 17.38 2.99 -2.35
C CYS A 104 18.03 3.84 -3.46
N SER A 105 18.17 5.14 -3.26
CA SER A 105 18.83 6.01 -4.23
C SER A 105 20.34 5.72 -4.31
N ARG A 106 20.92 5.88 -5.51
CA ARG A 106 22.38 5.61 -5.72
C ARG A 106 23.27 6.56 -4.91
N ASN A 107 22.80 7.77 -4.66
CA ASN A 107 23.55 8.81 -3.94
C ASN A 107 22.78 9.26 -2.71
N LEU A 108 23.13 8.72 -1.55
CA LEU A 108 22.57 9.15 -0.27
C LEU A 108 23.34 10.39 0.24
N ARG A 109 22.71 11.54 0.13
CA ARG A 109 23.23 12.79 0.68
C ARG A 109 22.96 12.85 2.19
N LYS A 110 23.82 13.58 2.91
CA LYS A 110 23.69 13.73 4.39
C LYS A 110 22.36 14.34 4.82
N ASP A 111 21.86 15.32 4.07
CA ASP A 111 20.56 15.95 4.30
C ASP A 111 19.40 14.94 4.16
N VAL A 112 19.46 14.07 3.15
CA VAL A 112 18.49 12.99 2.94
C VAL A 112 18.54 11.98 4.08
N ILE A 113 19.72 11.56 4.54
CA ILE A 113 19.85 10.64 5.67
C ILE A 113 19.25 11.25 6.95
N THR A 114 19.49 12.52 7.20
CA THR A 114 18.92 13.23 8.35
C THR A 114 17.40 13.27 8.29
N TRP A 115 16.84 13.54 7.10
CA TRP A 115 15.40 13.50 6.86
C TRP A 115 14.83 12.09 7.08
N LEU A 116 15.47 11.05 6.51
CA LEU A 116 15.03 9.66 6.68
C LEU A 116 14.98 9.23 8.16
N LYS A 117 16.01 9.58 8.94
CA LYS A 117 16.06 9.28 10.38
C LYS A 117 14.95 9.97 11.17
N ARG A 118 14.59 11.19 10.81
CA ARG A 118 13.53 11.95 11.46
C ARG A 118 12.14 11.41 11.10
N ASP A 119 11.92 11.09 9.84
CA ASP A 119 10.57 10.84 9.33
C ASP A 119 10.14 9.37 9.49
N ILE A 120 11.09 8.39 9.55
CA ILE A 120 10.72 6.98 9.68
C ILE A 120 9.90 6.66 10.95
N PRO A 121 10.21 7.20 12.15
CA PRO A 121 9.39 6.94 13.32
C PRO A 121 7.95 7.45 13.16
N LEU A 122 7.78 8.60 12.49
CA LEU A 122 6.46 9.18 12.23
C LEU A 122 5.65 8.31 11.25
N ILE A 123 6.30 7.79 10.21
CA ILE A 123 5.67 6.87 9.25
C ILE A 123 5.24 5.58 9.95
N ILE A 124 6.09 5.01 10.80
CA ILE A 124 5.77 3.81 11.59
C ILE A 124 4.57 4.07 12.51
N CYS A 125 4.56 5.18 13.24
CA CYS A 125 3.41 5.55 14.07
C CYS A 125 2.10 5.69 13.28
N LYS A 126 2.16 6.24 12.05
CA LYS A 126 0.99 6.30 11.17
C LYS A 126 0.55 4.91 10.71
N LEU A 127 1.50 4.03 10.37
CA LEU A 127 1.21 2.64 10.01
C LEU A 127 0.56 1.88 11.16
N GLU A 128 1.05 2.03 12.40
CA GLU A 128 0.47 1.42 13.58
C GLU A 128 -0.97 1.90 13.88
N LYS A 129 -1.29 3.13 13.49
CA LYS A 129 -2.68 3.62 13.56
C LYS A 129 -3.60 2.96 12.53
N ILE A 130 -3.09 2.60 11.38
CA ILE A 130 -3.85 1.97 10.29
C ILE A 130 -3.94 0.46 10.50
N TYR A 131 -2.81 -0.18 10.77
CA TYR A 131 -2.72 -1.62 10.98
C TYR A 131 -2.80 -1.96 12.47
N PRO A 132 -3.55 -3.00 12.88
CA PRO A 132 -3.57 -3.45 14.27
C PRO A 132 -2.19 -3.93 14.70
N SER A 133 -1.81 -3.61 15.94
CA SER A 133 -0.59 -4.13 16.58
C SER A 133 -0.61 -5.66 16.58
N GLY A 134 0.39 -6.27 15.98
CA GLY A 134 0.51 -7.73 15.83
C GLY A 134 0.84 -8.18 14.41
N ILE A 135 0.89 -7.24 13.47
CA ILE A 135 1.35 -7.51 12.08
C ILE A 135 2.85 -7.18 11.92
N PHE A 136 3.44 -6.46 12.89
CA PHE A 136 4.87 -6.11 12.91
C PHE A 136 5.56 -6.77 14.07
#